data_5ce593883860c48fb91fe0886218aa89
#
_entry.id   5ce593883860c48fb91fe0886218aa89
#
_cell.length_a   1.000
_cell.length_b   1.000
_cell.length_c   1.000
_cell.angle_alpha   90.00
_cell.angle_beta   90.00
_cell.angle_gamma   90.00
#
_symmetry.space_group_name_H-M   'P 1'
#
loop_
_entity.id
_entity.type
_entity.pdbx_description
1 polymer ?
#
loop_
_entity_poly.entity_id
_entity_poly.type
_entity_poly.pdbx_seq_one_letter_code
_entity_poly.pdbx_strand_id
1 'polypeptide(L)'
;MTDPNQPDKDDKTGAAGESADAPPDPATGKAAPEAGPEPGPKPGPQASATVNSLAAWQRDFWLCLGFFTRLPAKPVAGSLAEAGRAFPLAGMVVGLVGGLVYYLGFQIGLSALLAALLAVAATGIVTGALHEDGLADVCDALGARGGVAKRLEILRDSRLGSYGGLALVFATAIKVASLAALAAPELVGGALIAAHALSRGVLPLVMSRMDLARPEGLAAGAGRPSPAVAYWSLIIALVIAIIAVAPVAALVALLAALAATWLVARLAQRQFGGYTGDVLGAIEQLAEMAILINLVTLI
;
A
#
# COMPACT_ATOMS: atom_id res chain seq x y z
N MET A 1 33.09 -3.64 -56.51
CA MET A 1 33.09 -5.08 -56.86
C MET A 1 31.74 -5.60 -56.39
N THR A 2 30.78 -5.42 -57.27
CA THR A 2 29.90 -6.39 -57.97
C THR A 2 28.97 -7.18 -57.06
N ASP A 3 27.72 -6.71 -57.02
CA ASP A 3 26.48 -7.49 -57.10
C ASP A 3 26.61 -8.57 -58.20
N PRO A 4 25.99 -9.72 -58.19
CA PRO A 4 24.60 -9.86 -58.60
C PRO A 4 23.88 -11.13 -58.02
N ASN A 5 22.58 -11.24 -57.85
CA ASN A 5 21.66 -11.67 -58.89
C ASN A 5 20.26 -11.97 -58.34
N GLN A 6 19.31 -11.22 -58.76
CA GLN A 6 17.97 -11.67 -59.14
C GLN A 6 18.07 -12.09 -60.61
N PRO A 7 17.15 -12.81 -61.27
CA PRO A 7 15.69 -12.91 -61.18
C PRO A 7 15.16 -14.35 -61.42
N ASP A 8 13.96 -14.70 -61.70
CA ASP A 8 12.92 -14.41 -62.70
C ASP A 8 11.72 -15.36 -62.47
N LYS A 9 10.53 -14.89 -62.51
CA LYS A 9 9.45 -14.97 -63.50
C LYS A 9 8.95 -16.34 -63.99
N ASP A 10 7.62 -16.31 -64.07
CA ASP A 10 6.71 -16.91 -65.07
C ASP A 10 6.30 -18.37 -64.80
N ASP A 11 5.14 -18.84 -65.08
CA ASP A 11 4.02 -18.41 -65.92
C ASP A 11 2.82 -19.41 -65.75
N LYS A 12 1.61 -18.87 -65.91
CA LYS A 12 0.45 -19.34 -66.62
C LYS A 12 -0.27 -20.68 -66.37
N THR A 13 -1.53 -20.45 -66.25
CA THR A 13 -2.72 -20.85 -67.08
C THR A 13 -3.41 -22.17 -66.86
N GLY A 14 -4.75 -22.04 -66.88
CA GLY A 14 -5.72 -23.02 -67.40
C GLY A 14 -6.93 -23.17 -66.51
N ALA A 15 -7.98 -22.51 -66.65
CA ALA A 15 -9.13 -22.50 -67.53
C ALA A 15 -10.16 -23.63 -67.28
N ALA A 16 -11.36 -23.18 -66.98
CA ALA A 16 -12.69 -23.56 -67.46
C ALA A 16 -13.41 -24.83 -67.00
N GLY A 17 -14.70 -24.62 -66.72
CA GLY A 17 -15.77 -25.63 -66.66
C GLY A 17 -16.81 -25.29 -65.63
N GLU A 18 -17.70 -24.42 -65.84
CA GLU A 18 -19.13 -24.43 -66.26
C GLU A 18 -19.91 -25.64 -65.76
N SER A 19 -20.91 -25.42 -64.88
CA SER A 19 -22.33 -25.55 -65.21
C SER A 19 -23.21 -25.24 -64.01
N ALA A 20 -24.25 -24.52 -64.34
CA ALA A 20 -25.37 -24.10 -63.56
C ALA A 20 -26.16 -25.26 -62.95
N ASP A 21 -26.72 -25.06 -61.77
CA ASP A 21 -28.14 -25.41 -61.51
C ASP A 21 -28.70 -24.49 -60.39
N ALA A 22 -29.91 -23.99 -60.67
CA ALA A 22 -30.59 -23.00 -59.87
C ALA A 22 -31.48 -23.68 -58.78
N PRO A 23 -31.95 -22.93 -57.76
CA PRO A 23 -32.46 -23.46 -56.52
C PRO A 23 -33.98 -23.76 -56.56
N PRO A 24 -34.53 -24.54 -55.61
CA PRO A 24 -35.92 -24.47 -55.26
C PRO A 24 -36.14 -23.55 -54.04
N ASP A 25 -37.16 -22.73 -54.17
CA ASP A 25 -37.66 -21.71 -53.27
C ASP A 25 -38.45 -22.33 -52.06
N PRO A 26 -38.72 -21.52 -51.06
CA PRO A 26 -38.82 -21.97 -49.66
C PRO A 26 -40.22 -22.30 -49.20
N ALA A 27 -40.32 -23.31 -48.36
CA ALA A 27 -41.53 -23.56 -47.59
C ALA A 27 -41.32 -23.16 -46.14
N THR A 28 -41.94 -22.07 -45.79
CA THR A 28 -42.49 -21.71 -44.48
C THR A 28 -42.31 -22.71 -43.34
N GLY A 29 -41.30 -22.51 -42.52
CA GLY A 29 -41.22 -23.08 -41.19
C GLY A 29 -41.12 -21.94 -40.18
N LYS A 30 -42.21 -21.66 -39.45
CA LYS A 30 -42.18 -20.80 -38.28
C LYS A 30 -41.24 -21.42 -37.24
N ALA A 31 -40.05 -20.89 -37.09
CA ALA A 31 -39.21 -21.16 -35.94
C ALA A 31 -39.86 -20.60 -34.69
N ALA A 32 -40.07 -21.44 -33.70
CA ALA A 32 -40.46 -21.01 -32.36
C ALA A 32 -39.35 -20.13 -31.77
N PRO A 33 -39.66 -19.12 -30.94
CA PRO A 33 -38.64 -18.26 -30.33
C PRO A 33 -37.77 -19.13 -29.41
N GLU A 34 -36.46 -19.13 -29.66
CA GLU A 34 -35.46 -19.70 -28.76
C GLU A 34 -35.62 -19.04 -27.40
N ALA A 35 -35.90 -19.86 -26.39
CA ALA A 35 -35.87 -19.44 -24.99
C ALA A 35 -34.47 -18.90 -24.70
N GLY A 36 -34.38 -17.61 -24.40
CA GLY A 36 -33.14 -17.01 -23.94
C GLY A 36 -32.61 -17.75 -22.70
N PRO A 37 -31.30 -17.67 -22.43
CA PRO A 37 -30.68 -18.36 -21.29
C PRO A 37 -31.44 -18.00 -20.01
N GLU A 38 -31.83 -19.00 -19.24
CA GLU A 38 -32.45 -18.80 -17.94
C GLU A 38 -31.58 -17.88 -17.07
N PRO A 39 -32.16 -16.88 -16.38
CA PRO A 39 -31.40 -16.07 -15.47
C PRO A 39 -30.80 -16.97 -14.38
N GLY A 40 -29.46 -16.98 -14.31
CA GLY A 40 -28.72 -17.72 -13.31
C GLY A 40 -29.26 -17.44 -11.89
N PRO A 41 -29.04 -18.37 -10.94
CA PRO A 41 -29.60 -18.26 -9.60
C PRO A 41 -29.25 -16.89 -9.01
N LYS A 42 -30.28 -16.14 -8.61
CA LYS A 42 -30.09 -14.86 -7.88
C LYS A 42 -29.15 -15.12 -6.70
N PRO A 43 -28.09 -14.32 -6.51
CA PRO A 43 -27.27 -14.46 -5.32
C PRO A 43 -28.20 -14.40 -4.10
N GLY A 44 -28.18 -15.47 -3.30
CA GLY A 44 -28.94 -15.52 -2.05
C GLY A 44 -28.61 -14.31 -1.20
N PRO A 45 -29.47 -13.92 -0.25
CA PRO A 45 -29.20 -12.81 0.62
C PRO A 45 -27.86 -13.09 1.33
N GLN A 46 -26.81 -12.43 0.88
CA GLN A 46 -25.57 -12.37 1.64
C GLN A 46 -25.99 -11.78 2.98
N ALA A 47 -25.90 -12.61 4.02
CA ALA A 47 -26.15 -12.18 5.37
C ALA A 47 -25.36 -10.89 5.57
N SER A 48 -26.05 -9.78 5.70
CA SER A 48 -25.48 -8.50 6.11
C SER A 48 -24.97 -8.71 7.53
N ALA A 49 -23.78 -9.33 7.64
CA ALA A 49 -23.04 -9.29 8.88
C ALA A 49 -22.92 -7.81 9.19
N THR A 50 -23.57 -7.38 10.26
CA THR A 50 -23.55 -5.99 10.68
C THR A 50 -22.10 -5.54 10.69
N VAL A 51 -21.76 -4.54 9.89
CA VAL A 51 -20.39 -4.04 9.63
C VAL A 51 -19.61 -3.79 10.94
N ASN A 52 -20.31 -3.74 12.05
CA ASN A 52 -19.77 -3.50 13.39
C ASN A 52 -19.79 -4.76 14.31
N SER A 53 -19.99 -5.98 13.78
CA SER A 53 -19.89 -7.18 14.62
C SER A 53 -18.43 -7.43 15.06
N LEU A 54 -18.26 -8.04 16.25
CA LEU A 54 -16.94 -8.46 16.74
C LEU A 54 -16.21 -9.35 15.71
N ALA A 55 -16.94 -10.21 15.02
CA ALA A 55 -16.41 -11.08 13.98
C ALA A 55 -15.87 -10.27 12.79
N ALA A 56 -16.53 -9.16 12.40
CA ALA A 56 -16.04 -8.27 11.35
C ALA A 56 -14.75 -7.57 11.78
N TRP A 57 -14.66 -7.09 13.01
CA TRP A 57 -13.44 -6.49 13.57
C TRP A 57 -12.28 -7.48 13.65
N GLN A 58 -12.52 -8.71 14.08
CA GLN A 58 -11.50 -9.77 14.10
C GLN A 58 -11.00 -10.11 12.70
N ARG A 59 -11.91 -10.23 11.72
CA ARG A 59 -11.56 -10.44 10.32
C ARG A 59 -10.65 -9.31 9.80
N ASP A 60 -11.07 -8.06 9.98
CA ASP A 60 -10.35 -6.89 9.51
C ASP A 60 -8.96 -6.78 10.15
N PHE A 61 -8.86 -7.07 11.46
CA PHE A 61 -7.58 -7.11 12.16
C PHE A 61 -6.63 -8.18 11.59
N TRP A 62 -7.10 -9.42 11.41
CA TRP A 62 -6.25 -10.49 10.87
C TRP A 62 -5.83 -10.22 9.43
N LEU A 63 -6.72 -9.64 8.62
CA LEU A 63 -6.41 -9.25 7.25
C LEU A 63 -5.30 -8.18 7.22
N CYS A 64 -5.43 -7.13 8.05
CA CYS A 64 -4.44 -6.07 8.13
C CYS A 64 -3.12 -6.56 8.72
N LEU A 65 -3.15 -7.39 9.77
CA LEU A 65 -1.94 -7.97 10.35
C LEU A 65 -1.17 -8.81 9.33
N GLY A 66 -1.86 -9.67 8.59
CA GLY A 66 -1.25 -10.48 7.53
C GLY A 66 -0.72 -9.68 6.35
N PHE A 67 -1.33 -8.52 6.05
CA PHE A 67 -0.85 -7.65 4.98
C PHE A 67 0.37 -6.81 5.40
N PHE A 68 0.32 -6.20 6.59
CA PHE A 68 1.36 -5.28 7.05
C PHE A 68 2.53 -5.95 7.77
N THR A 69 2.45 -7.25 8.07
CA THR A 69 3.49 -7.93 8.82
C THR A 69 3.79 -9.33 8.29
N ARG A 70 4.94 -9.85 8.68
CA ARG A 70 5.35 -11.26 8.48
C ARG A 70 4.95 -12.15 9.65
N LEU A 71 4.21 -11.61 10.63
CA LEU A 71 3.74 -12.38 11.77
C LEU A 71 2.70 -13.42 11.31
N PRO A 72 2.61 -14.56 12.01
CA PRO A 72 1.59 -15.56 11.73
C PRO A 72 0.19 -14.95 11.90
N ALA A 73 -0.54 -14.81 10.82
CA ALA A 73 -1.91 -14.29 10.82
C ALA A 73 -2.87 -15.38 10.34
N LYS A 74 -4.10 -15.37 10.85
CA LYS A 74 -5.14 -16.26 10.35
C LYS A 74 -5.50 -15.86 8.92
N PRO A 75 -5.49 -16.80 7.96
CA PRO A 75 -5.92 -16.51 6.61
C PRO A 75 -7.42 -16.17 6.62
N VAL A 76 -7.75 -14.98 6.18
CA VAL A 76 -9.14 -14.51 6.08
C VAL A 76 -9.37 -13.85 4.72
N ALA A 77 -10.55 -14.07 4.15
CA ALA A 77 -10.96 -13.39 2.94
C ALA A 77 -11.56 -12.02 3.29
N GLY A 78 -11.27 -11.02 2.46
CA GLY A 78 -11.80 -9.67 2.66
C GLY A 78 -11.14 -8.65 1.75
N SER A 79 -11.65 -7.44 1.76
CA SER A 79 -11.09 -6.29 1.06
C SER A 79 -10.26 -5.45 2.05
N LEU A 80 -9.02 -5.11 1.67
CA LEU A 80 -8.20 -4.17 2.45
C LEU A 80 -8.85 -2.79 2.54
N ALA A 81 -9.62 -2.39 1.50
CA ALA A 81 -10.37 -1.15 1.53
C ALA A 81 -11.41 -1.14 2.66
N GLU A 82 -12.16 -2.23 2.85
CA GLU A 82 -13.14 -2.35 3.94
C GLU A 82 -12.47 -2.49 5.30
N ALA A 83 -11.36 -3.24 5.37
CA ALA A 83 -10.58 -3.44 6.58
C ALA A 83 -9.73 -2.22 6.99
N GLY A 84 -9.69 -1.17 6.18
CA GLY A 84 -8.83 0.01 6.40
C GLY A 84 -8.97 0.65 7.78
N ARG A 85 -10.12 0.51 8.45
CA ARG A 85 -10.32 0.94 9.83
C ARG A 85 -9.40 0.23 10.84
N ALA A 86 -8.90 -0.95 10.52
CA ALA A 86 -8.01 -1.74 11.36
C ALA A 86 -6.51 -1.52 11.05
N PHE A 87 -6.13 -0.68 10.07
CA PHE A 87 -4.74 -0.33 9.79
C PHE A 87 -3.97 0.15 11.02
N PRO A 88 -4.53 1.04 11.88
CA PRO A 88 -3.86 1.47 13.10
C PRO A 88 -3.60 0.35 14.10
N LEU A 89 -4.47 -0.66 14.15
CA LEU A 89 -4.30 -1.81 15.04
C LEU A 89 -3.11 -2.68 14.63
N ALA A 90 -2.92 -2.88 13.33
CA ALA A 90 -1.71 -3.54 12.83
C ALA A 90 -0.45 -2.70 13.12
N GLY A 91 -0.53 -1.39 12.95
CA GLY A 91 0.53 -0.45 13.35
C GLY A 91 0.87 -0.55 14.84
N MET A 92 -0.13 -0.58 15.70
CA MET A 92 0.06 -0.77 17.14
C MET A 92 0.86 -2.04 17.46
N VAL A 93 0.55 -3.15 16.78
CA VAL A 93 1.31 -4.41 16.95
C VAL A 93 2.77 -4.25 16.55
N VAL A 94 3.06 -3.57 15.41
CA VAL A 94 4.43 -3.28 15.00
C VAL A 94 5.16 -2.41 16.03
N GLY A 95 4.51 -1.36 16.52
CA GLY A 95 5.06 -0.49 17.55
C GLY A 95 5.34 -1.21 18.87
N LEU A 96 4.44 -2.13 19.28
CA LEU A 96 4.65 -2.99 20.45
C LEU A 96 5.87 -3.89 20.31
N VAL A 97 6.09 -4.48 19.13
CA VAL A 97 7.30 -5.30 18.88
C VAL A 97 8.56 -4.45 18.98
N GLY A 98 8.59 -3.28 18.34
CA GLY A 98 9.74 -2.37 18.45
C GLY A 98 9.99 -1.92 19.88
N GLY A 99 8.94 -1.52 20.61
CA GLY A 99 9.01 -1.12 22.01
C GLY A 99 9.52 -2.23 22.93
N LEU A 100 9.06 -3.46 22.71
CA LEU A 100 9.54 -4.63 23.44
C LEU A 100 11.04 -4.89 23.20
N VAL A 101 11.48 -4.80 21.93
CA VAL A 101 12.91 -5.01 21.60
C VAL A 101 13.77 -3.91 22.23
N TYR A 102 13.30 -2.65 22.18
CA TYR A 102 13.99 -1.57 22.86
C TYR A 102 14.10 -1.81 24.37
N TYR A 103 12.98 -2.13 25.02
CA TYR A 103 12.92 -2.43 26.46
C TYR A 103 13.87 -3.54 26.85
N LEU A 104 13.86 -4.68 26.14
CA LEU A 104 14.75 -5.81 26.41
C LEU A 104 16.23 -5.44 26.22
N GLY A 105 16.54 -4.69 25.16
CA GLY A 105 17.89 -4.17 24.94
C GLY A 105 18.38 -3.29 26.09
N PHE A 106 17.52 -2.38 26.57
CA PHE A 106 17.80 -1.53 27.71
C PHE A 106 18.04 -2.32 29.00
N GLN A 107 17.22 -3.35 29.28
CA GLN A 107 17.35 -4.18 30.47
C GLN A 107 18.64 -4.99 30.53
N ILE A 108 19.21 -5.36 29.40
CA ILE A 108 20.52 -6.03 29.34
C ILE A 108 21.71 -5.05 29.27
N GLY A 109 21.44 -3.75 29.46
CA GLY A 109 22.49 -2.73 29.58
C GLY A 109 22.99 -2.15 28.26
N LEU A 110 22.26 -2.32 27.15
CA LEU A 110 22.62 -1.64 25.90
C LEU A 110 22.40 -0.12 26.03
N SER A 111 23.26 0.64 25.34
CA SER A 111 23.00 2.08 25.20
C SER A 111 21.69 2.36 24.48
N ALA A 112 21.07 3.52 24.74
CA ALA A 112 19.85 3.94 24.07
C ALA A 112 19.97 3.89 22.53
N LEU A 113 21.14 4.23 21.98
CA LEU A 113 21.42 4.16 20.55
C LEU A 113 21.35 2.72 20.00
N LEU A 114 21.98 1.77 20.68
CA LEU A 114 21.97 0.37 20.24
C LEU A 114 20.60 -0.25 20.40
N ALA A 115 19.90 0.03 21.50
CA ALA A 115 18.52 -0.44 21.71
C ALA A 115 17.57 0.14 20.63
N ALA A 116 17.71 1.42 20.26
CA ALA A 116 16.96 2.07 19.21
C ALA A 116 17.23 1.43 17.83
N LEU A 117 18.51 1.16 17.52
CA LEU A 117 18.89 0.49 16.26
C LEU A 117 18.23 -0.89 16.15
N LEU A 118 18.27 -1.68 17.23
CA LEU A 118 17.63 -3.01 17.24
C LEU A 118 16.11 -2.91 17.16
N ALA A 119 15.49 -1.92 17.79
CA ALA A 119 14.05 -1.71 17.70
C ALA A 119 13.62 -1.36 16.27
N VAL A 120 14.32 -0.44 15.59
CA VAL A 120 14.03 -0.08 14.19
C VAL A 120 14.28 -1.27 13.25
N ALA A 121 15.37 -2.04 13.47
CA ALA A 121 15.61 -3.26 12.71
C ALA A 121 14.48 -4.30 12.91
N ALA A 122 14.00 -4.48 14.14
CA ALA A 122 12.92 -5.41 14.45
C ALA A 122 11.60 -5.00 13.77
N THR A 123 11.25 -3.71 13.77
CA THR A 123 10.04 -3.22 13.07
C THR A 123 10.15 -3.43 11.56
N GLY A 124 11.31 -3.17 10.95
CA GLY A 124 11.57 -3.44 9.53
C GLY A 124 11.47 -4.93 9.18
N ILE A 125 12.04 -5.81 10.02
CA ILE A 125 11.94 -7.27 9.83
C ILE A 125 10.47 -7.74 9.92
N VAL A 126 9.75 -7.26 10.94
CA VAL A 126 8.35 -7.66 11.16
C VAL A 126 7.45 -7.20 10.03
N THR A 127 7.68 -6.01 9.47
CA THR A 127 6.91 -5.51 8.32
C THR A 127 7.41 -6.05 6.98
N GLY A 128 8.57 -6.71 6.96
CA GLY A 128 9.25 -7.15 5.73
C GLY A 128 9.71 -5.97 4.89
N ALA A 129 10.01 -4.84 5.53
CA ALA A 129 10.44 -3.57 4.92
C ALA A 129 9.45 -3.01 3.87
N LEU A 130 8.16 -3.34 3.97
CA LEU A 130 7.12 -3.00 2.97
C LEU A 130 7.06 -1.50 2.66
N HIS A 131 7.17 -0.67 3.68
CA HIS A 131 7.04 0.79 3.54
C HIS A 131 8.39 1.45 3.23
N GLU A 132 9.47 0.89 3.74
CA GLU A 132 10.84 1.28 3.42
C GLU A 132 11.14 1.11 1.93
N ASP A 133 10.71 -0.03 1.36
CA ASP A 133 10.79 -0.31 -0.08
C ASP A 133 10.07 0.78 -0.90
N GLY A 134 8.82 1.08 -0.54
CA GLY A 134 8.06 2.14 -1.18
C GLY A 134 8.70 3.53 -1.06
N LEU A 135 9.34 3.85 0.08
CA LEU A 135 10.08 5.10 0.23
C LEU A 135 11.28 5.14 -0.73
N ALA A 136 12.04 4.06 -0.81
CA ALA A 136 13.19 3.97 -1.70
C ALA A 136 12.78 4.14 -3.17
N ASP A 137 11.76 3.42 -3.61
CA ASP A 137 11.26 3.45 -4.98
C ASP A 137 10.76 4.85 -5.38
N VAL A 138 10.00 5.50 -4.49
CA VAL A 138 9.54 6.89 -4.71
C VAL A 138 10.72 7.85 -4.83
N CYS A 139 11.75 7.73 -3.98
CA CYS A 139 12.92 8.60 -4.03
C CYS A 139 13.74 8.38 -5.32
N ASP A 140 13.92 7.13 -5.75
CA ASP A 140 14.59 6.83 -7.01
C ASP A 140 13.81 7.35 -8.22
N ALA A 141 12.49 7.18 -8.23
CA ALA A 141 11.63 7.70 -9.27
C ALA A 141 11.63 9.25 -9.33
N LEU A 142 11.70 9.92 -8.18
CA LEU A 142 11.81 11.38 -8.12
C LEU A 142 13.17 11.90 -8.58
N GLY A 143 14.25 11.16 -8.31
CA GLY A 143 15.61 11.48 -8.77
C GLY A 143 15.80 11.33 -10.27
N ALA A 144 14.94 10.59 -10.93
CA ALA A 144 15.04 10.33 -12.36
C ALA A 144 14.59 11.53 -13.20
N ARG A 145 15.29 11.75 -14.32
CA ARG A 145 14.87 12.70 -15.35
C ARG A 145 13.80 12.06 -16.23
N GLY A 146 12.71 12.78 -16.50
CA GLY A 146 11.64 12.33 -17.37
C GLY A 146 10.25 12.72 -16.87
N GLY A 147 9.22 12.38 -17.65
CA GLY A 147 7.80 12.62 -17.30
C GLY A 147 7.22 11.52 -16.41
N VAL A 148 5.91 11.63 -16.16
CA VAL A 148 5.13 10.70 -15.31
C VAL A 148 5.34 9.24 -15.73
N ALA A 149 5.25 8.94 -17.05
CA ALA A 149 5.41 7.57 -17.54
C ALA A 149 6.76 6.95 -17.17
N LYS A 150 7.87 7.71 -17.29
CA LYS A 150 9.20 7.21 -16.92
C LYS A 150 9.34 6.98 -15.42
N ARG A 151 8.75 7.84 -14.59
CA ARG A 151 8.74 7.65 -13.13
C ARG A 151 7.94 6.43 -12.72
N LEU A 152 6.77 6.19 -13.34
CA LEU A 152 5.97 4.99 -13.10
C LEU A 152 6.66 3.70 -13.55
N GLU A 153 7.52 3.76 -14.59
CA GLU A 153 8.37 2.64 -15.00
C GLU A 153 9.41 2.33 -13.91
N ILE A 154 10.05 3.35 -13.33
CA ILE A 154 11.05 3.17 -12.27
C ILE A 154 10.44 2.58 -11.01
N LEU A 155 9.21 2.97 -10.62
CA LEU A 155 8.47 2.33 -9.52
C LEU A 155 8.16 0.83 -9.75
N ARG A 156 8.45 0.26 -10.92
CA ARG A 156 8.33 -1.17 -11.21
C ARG A 156 9.70 -1.88 -11.25
N ASP A 157 10.77 -1.12 -11.19
CA ASP A 157 12.13 -1.66 -11.23
C ASP A 157 12.57 -2.00 -9.79
N SER A 158 12.83 -3.27 -9.53
CA SER A 158 13.23 -3.75 -8.21
C SER A 158 14.68 -3.40 -7.82
N ARG A 159 15.40 -2.64 -8.65
CA ARG A 159 16.79 -2.25 -8.37
C ARG A 159 16.84 -0.99 -7.52
N LEU A 160 17.53 -1.07 -6.39
CA LEU A 160 17.79 0.09 -5.53
C LEU A 160 18.75 1.05 -6.21
N GLY A 161 18.33 2.29 -6.39
CA GLY A 161 19.14 3.40 -6.88
C GLY A 161 19.80 4.20 -5.78
N SER A 162 20.57 5.22 -6.18
CA SER A 162 21.32 6.06 -5.21
C SER A 162 20.40 6.92 -4.34
N TYR A 163 19.31 7.43 -4.88
CA TYR A 163 18.36 8.25 -4.11
C TYR A 163 17.56 7.41 -3.12
N GLY A 164 17.12 6.21 -3.52
CA GLY A 164 16.48 5.25 -2.64
C GLY A 164 17.40 4.81 -1.51
N GLY A 165 18.66 4.47 -1.84
CA GLY A 165 19.66 4.11 -0.82
C GLY A 165 19.92 5.24 0.19
N LEU A 166 20.07 6.48 -0.27
CA LEU A 166 20.21 7.64 0.63
C LEU A 166 18.96 7.87 1.48
N ALA A 167 17.77 7.73 0.91
CA ALA A 167 16.51 7.88 1.63
C ALA A 167 16.39 6.86 2.76
N LEU A 168 16.74 5.60 2.53
CA LEU A 168 16.74 4.55 3.56
C LEU A 168 17.74 4.85 4.70
N VAL A 169 18.96 5.30 4.35
CA VAL A 169 19.99 5.65 5.35
C VAL A 169 19.50 6.81 6.23
N PHE A 170 18.96 7.89 5.62
CA PHE A 170 18.48 9.03 6.40
C PHE A 170 17.21 8.68 7.19
N ALA A 171 16.27 7.94 6.63
CA ALA A 171 15.07 7.51 7.35
C ALA A 171 15.43 6.68 8.59
N THR A 172 16.30 5.69 8.42
CA THR A 172 16.78 4.86 9.53
C THR A 172 17.54 5.72 10.57
N ALA A 173 18.44 6.59 10.15
CA ALA A 173 19.20 7.45 11.04
C ALA A 173 18.29 8.41 11.85
N ILE A 174 17.29 9.01 11.22
CA ILE A 174 16.31 9.88 11.88
C ILE A 174 15.51 9.09 12.92
N LYS A 175 14.98 7.94 12.56
CA LYS A 175 14.21 7.08 13.49
C LYS A 175 15.07 6.67 14.69
N VAL A 176 16.26 6.15 14.45
CA VAL A 176 17.19 5.72 15.51
C VAL A 176 17.61 6.90 16.40
N ALA A 177 17.95 8.03 15.82
CA ALA A 177 18.35 9.22 16.59
C ALA A 177 17.19 9.75 17.46
N SER A 178 15.97 9.77 16.91
CA SER A 178 14.77 10.20 17.65
C SER A 178 14.48 9.29 18.84
N LEU A 179 14.53 7.98 18.65
CA LEU A 179 14.32 7.01 19.73
C LEU A 179 15.43 7.05 20.78
N ALA A 180 16.70 7.21 20.35
CA ALA A 180 17.82 7.34 21.25
C ALA A 180 17.75 8.64 22.07
N ALA A 181 17.21 9.72 21.52
CA ALA A 181 17.02 10.99 22.22
C ALA A 181 15.93 10.91 23.30
N LEU A 182 14.87 10.13 23.08
CA LEU A 182 13.85 9.84 24.09
C LEU A 182 14.41 9.02 25.26
N ALA A 183 15.34 8.16 25.00
CA ALA A 183 16.15 7.33 25.92
C ALA A 183 15.34 6.42 26.88
N ALA A 184 14.32 6.91 27.56
CA ALA A 184 13.52 6.15 28.52
C ALA A 184 12.65 5.11 27.83
N PRO A 185 12.68 3.82 28.25
CA PRO A 185 11.94 2.75 27.59
C PRO A 185 10.43 2.99 27.46
N GLU A 186 9.84 3.63 28.47
CA GLU A 186 8.40 3.95 28.50
C GLU A 186 8.06 4.97 27.42
N LEU A 187 8.91 6.01 27.26
CA LEU A 187 8.73 7.04 26.24
C LEU A 187 8.92 6.47 24.85
N VAL A 188 9.95 5.64 24.66
CA VAL A 188 10.27 4.99 23.38
C VAL A 188 9.16 4.03 22.98
N GLY A 189 8.67 3.21 23.91
CA GLY A 189 7.56 2.28 23.67
C GLY A 189 6.29 3.01 23.24
N GLY A 190 5.91 4.07 23.98
CA GLY A 190 4.78 4.94 23.65
C GLY A 190 4.94 5.60 22.27
N ALA A 191 6.12 6.16 21.98
CA ALA A 191 6.42 6.81 20.72
C ALA A 191 6.32 5.85 19.53
N LEU A 192 6.84 4.63 19.64
CA LEU A 192 6.74 3.61 18.59
C LEU A 192 5.29 3.18 18.35
N ILE A 193 4.51 2.95 19.40
CA ILE A 193 3.08 2.62 19.27
C ILE A 193 2.34 3.74 18.56
N ALA A 194 2.51 4.99 18.99
CA ALA A 194 1.85 6.14 18.40
C ALA A 194 2.28 6.35 16.94
N ALA A 195 3.59 6.27 16.64
CA ALA A 195 4.13 6.48 15.31
C ALA A 195 3.58 5.45 14.31
N HIS A 196 3.68 4.17 14.63
CA HIS A 196 3.21 3.11 13.74
C HIS A 196 1.67 3.06 13.61
N ALA A 197 0.91 3.43 14.65
CA ALA A 197 -0.54 3.49 14.57
C ALA A 197 -1.02 4.69 13.72
N LEU A 198 -0.45 5.89 13.93
CA LEU A 198 -0.84 7.09 13.23
C LEU A 198 -0.38 7.06 11.76
N SER A 199 0.86 6.60 11.46
CA SER A 199 1.38 6.54 10.10
C SER A 199 0.56 5.61 9.19
N ARG A 200 0.06 4.49 9.73
CA ARG A 200 -0.86 3.60 9.00
C ARG A 200 -2.29 4.12 9.02
N GLY A 201 -2.69 4.80 10.09
CA GLY A 201 -4.03 5.38 10.24
C GLY A 201 -4.39 6.43 9.20
N VAL A 202 -3.41 7.15 8.65
CA VAL A 202 -3.61 8.16 7.60
C VAL A 202 -3.76 7.56 6.20
N LEU A 203 -3.32 6.32 5.96
CA LEU A 203 -3.31 5.72 4.62
C LEU A 203 -4.71 5.58 4.00
N PRO A 204 -5.76 5.11 4.72
CA PRO A 204 -7.11 5.05 4.16
C PRO A 204 -7.66 6.41 3.73
N LEU A 205 -7.23 7.51 4.36
CA LEU A 205 -7.61 8.85 3.94
C LEU A 205 -7.08 9.17 2.55
N VAL A 206 -5.82 8.86 2.27
CA VAL A 206 -5.21 9.02 0.94
C VAL A 206 -5.92 8.15 -0.09
N MET A 207 -6.09 6.86 0.20
CA MET A 207 -6.77 5.91 -0.68
C MET A 207 -8.21 6.31 -1.00
N SER A 208 -8.92 6.98 -0.07
CA SER A 208 -10.30 7.44 -0.29
C SER A 208 -10.41 8.73 -1.10
N ARG A 209 -9.35 9.58 -1.13
CA ARG A 209 -9.39 10.94 -1.68
C ARG A 209 -8.59 11.13 -2.97
N MET A 210 -7.58 10.29 -3.20
CA MET A 210 -6.76 10.35 -4.40
C MET A 210 -7.15 9.26 -5.39
N ASP A 211 -6.84 9.48 -6.67
CA ASP A 211 -6.97 8.47 -7.70
C ASP A 211 -5.68 7.64 -7.81
N LEU A 212 -5.81 6.41 -8.29
CA LEU A 212 -4.67 5.55 -8.58
C LEU A 212 -3.84 6.13 -9.73
N ALA A 213 -2.52 6.13 -9.58
CA ALA A 213 -1.60 6.51 -10.66
C ALA A 213 -1.53 5.45 -11.77
N ARG A 214 -1.89 4.21 -11.45
CA ARG A 214 -1.95 3.08 -12.40
C ARG A 214 -3.04 2.10 -11.98
N PRO A 215 -3.71 1.40 -12.94
CA PRO A 215 -4.80 0.46 -12.64
C PRO A 215 -4.33 -0.89 -12.08
N GLU A 216 -3.03 -1.09 -11.95
CA GLU A 216 -2.40 -2.35 -11.55
C GLU A 216 -1.59 -2.21 -10.26
N GLY A 217 -1.29 -3.34 -9.61
CA GLY A 217 -0.44 -3.42 -8.42
C GLY A 217 -1.22 -3.53 -7.11
N LEU A 218 -0.48 -3.57 -5.99
CA LEU A 218 -1.05 -3.81 -4.66
C LEU A 218 -2.12 -2.80 -4.27
N ALA A 219 -1.92 -1.52 -4.57
CA ALA A 219 -2.88 -0.47 -4.24
C ALA A 219 -4.19 -0.61 -5.02
N ALA A 220 -4.13 -1.01 -6.30
CA ALA A 220 -5.32 -1.28 -7.10
C ALA A 220 -6.08 -2.50 -6.58
N GLY A 221 -5.37 -3.58 -6.22
CA GLY A 221 -5.95 -4.78 -5.63
C GLY A 221 -6.56 -4.55 -4.24
N ALA A 222 -6.05 -3.57 -3.48
CA ALA A 222 -6.59 -3.21 -2.17
C ALA A 222 -8.00 -2.60 -2.23
N GLY A 223 -8.32 -1.92 -3.33
CA GLY A 223 -9.59 -1.21 -3.50
C GLY A 223 -9.60 0.19 -2.90
N ARG A 224 -10.74 0.87 -2.98
CA ARG A 224 -10.94 2.24 -2.48
C ARG A 224 -11.79 2.24 -1.20
N PRO A 225 -11.24 2.64 -0.04
CA PRO A 225 -11.99 2.73 1.20
C PRO A 225 -13.10 3.78 1.11
N SER A 226 -14.22 3.54 1.79
CA SER A 226 -15.23 4.57 1.98
C SER A 226 -14.69 5.69 2.91
N PRO A 227 -15.22 6.91 2.80
CA PRO A 227 -14.85 7.99 3.73
C PRO A 227 -15.06 7.63 5.20
N ALA A 228 -16.08 6.84 5.50
CA ALA A 228 -16.35 6.37 6.86
C ALA A 228 -15.23 5.49 7.39
N VAL A 229 -14.71 4.55 6.59
CA VAL A 229 -13.56 3.71 6.95
C VAL A 229 -12.31 4.56 7.22
N ALA A 230 -12.06 5.57 6.38
CA ALA A 230 -10.92 6.47 6.56
C ALA A 230 -11.02 7.28 7.87
N TYR A 231 -12.20 7.80 8.20
CA TYR A 231 -12.41 8.51 9.46
C TYR A 231 -12.29 7.60 10.68
N TRP A 232 -12.84 6.39 10.64
CA TRP A 232 -12.67 5.42 11.72
C TRP A 232 -11.20 5.05 11.92
N SER A 233 -10.43 4.89 10.84
CA SER A 233 -8.98 4.67 10.92
C SER A 233 -8.28 5.80 11.69
N LEU A 234 -8.56 7.06 11.34
CA LEU A 234 -7.96 8.20 12.04
C LEU A 234 -8.35 8.29 13.51
N ILE A 235 -9.63 8.04 13.82
CA ILE A 235 -10.12 8.06 15.21
C ILE A 235 -9.42 6.98 16.03
N ILE A 236 -9.34 5.76 15.53
CA ILE A 236 -8.68 4.64 16.22
C ILE A 236 -7.18 4.93 16.40
N ALA A 237 -6.50 5.45 15.36
CA ALA A 237 -5.11 5.82 15.45
C ALA A 237 -4.86 6.88 16.52
N LEU A 238 -5.72 7.91 16.58
CA LEU A 238 -5.63 8.96 17.60
C LEU A 238 -5.89 8.42 19.01
N VAL A 239 -6.89 7.57 19.19
CA VAL A 239 -7.17 6.94 20.50
C VAL A 239 -5.97 6.11 20.97
N ILE A 240 -5.38 5.30 20.09
CA ILE A 240 -4.17 4.54 20.41
C ILE A 240 -3.03 5.50 20.81
N ALA A 241 -2.81 6.56 20.05
CA ALA A 241 -1.76 7.54 20.34
C ALA A 241 -1.99 8.26 21.67
N ILE A 242 -3.22 8.68 21.98
CA ILE A 242 -3.58 9.32 23.29
C ILE A 242 -3.23 8.40 24.46
N ILE A 243 -3.49 7.11 24.33
CA ILE A 243 -3.18 6.12 25.38
C ILE A 243 -1.65 5.92 25.49
N ALA A 244 -0.93 5.98 24.35
CA ALA A 244 0.48 5.69 24.29
C ALA A 244 1.40 6.85 24.74
N VAL A 245 1.05 8.13 24.41
CA VAL A 245 1.99 9.27 24.61
C VAL A 245 1.39 10.49 25.33
N ALA A 246 0.19 10.50 25.75
CA ALA A 246 -0.57 11.63 26.29
C ALA A 246 -1.32 12.47 25.23
N PRO A 247 -2.43 13.13 25.63
CA PRO A 247 -3.37 13.75 24.66
C PRO A 247 -2.77 14.85 23.80
N VAL A 248 -2.01 15.77 24.40
CA VAL A 248 -1.42 16.90 23.64
C VAL A 248 -0.37 16.41 22.65
N ALA A 249 0.53 15.52 23.10
CA ALA A 249 1.55 14.93 22.23
C ALA A 249 0.92 14.12 21.08
N ALA A 250 -0.16 13.37 21.36
CA ALA A 250 -0.89 12.61 20.33
C ALA A 250 -1.55 13.51 19.28
N LEU A 251 -2.15 14.64 19.70
CA LEU A 251 -2.75 15.60 18.76
C LEU A 251 -1.69 16.25 17.86
N VAL A 252 -0.57 16.66 18.43
CA VAL A 252 0.52 17.27 17.66
C VAL A 252 1.17 16.23 16.73
N ALA A 253 1.34 14.99 17.19
CA ALA A 253 1.80 13.86 16.37
C ALA A 253 0.84 13.58 15.19
N LEU A 254 -0.48 13.61 15.41
CA LEU A 254 -1.47 13.49 14.33
C LEU A 254 -1.35 14.63 13.31
N LEU A 255 -1.19 15.86 13.78
CA LEU A 255 -1.00 17.01 12.88
C LEU A 255 0.29 16.87 12.04
N ALA A 256 1.39 16.41 12.65
CA ALA A 256 2.63 16.11 11.95
C ALA A 256 2.45 15.01 10.89
N ALA A 257 1.74 13.92 11.24
CA ALA A 257 1.40 12.85 10.31
C ALA A 257 0.56 13.35 9.12
N LEU A 258 -0.46 14.16 9.38
CA LEU A 258 -1.32 14.73 8.34
C LEU A 258 -0.56 15.71 7.45
N ALA A 259 0.34 16.54 8.01
CA ALA A 259 1.19 17.44 7.24
C ALA A 259 2.16 16.68 6.31
N ALA A 260 2.84 15.65 6.82
CA ALA A 260 3.69 14.79 6.02
C ALA A 260 2.89 14.07 4.92
N THR A 261 1.74 13.52 5.26
CA THR A 261 0.81 12.88 4.32
C THR A 261 0.39 13.83 3.21
N TRP A 262 -0.03 15.05 3.57
CA TRP A 262 -0.44 16.06 2.59
C TRP A 262 0.71 16.43 1.65
N LEU A 263 1.92 16.63 2.18
CA LEU A 263 3.10 16.97 1.39
C LEU A 263 3.40 15.89 0.36
N VAL A 264 3.49 14.62 0.80
CA VAL A 264 3.80 13.49 -0.11
C VAL A 264 2.66 13.26 -1.10
N ALA A 265 1.39 13.33 -0.68
CA ALA A 265 0.24 13.20 -1.55
C ALA A 265 0.22 14.28 -2.64
N ARG A 266 0.53 15.54 -2.30
CA ARG A 266 0.65 16.63 -3.28
C ARG A 266 1.80 16.41 -4.25
N LEU A 267 2.93 15.92 -3.75
CA LEU A 267 4.08 15.56 -4.59
C LEU A 267 3.69 14.41 -5.53
N ALA A 268 3.09 13.35 -5.00
CA ALA A 268 2.66 12.19 -5.78
C ALA A 268 1.66 12.57 -6.88
N GLN A 269 0.68 13.44 -6.58
CA GLN A 269 -0.28 13.93 -7.57
C GLN A 269 0.43 14.66 -8.73
N ARG A 270 1.46 15.45 -8.43
CA ARG A 270 2.22 16.20 -9.45
C ARG A 270 3.19 15.34 -10.24
N GLN A 271 3.82 14.35 -9.60
CA GLN A 271 4.94 13.61 -10.17
C GLN A 271 4.53 12.26 -10.77
N PHE A 272 3.45 11.66 -10.28
CA PHE A 272 2.96 10.35 -10.69
C PHE A 272 1.51 10.39 -11.21
N GLY A 273 0.78 11.48 -11.02
CA GLY A 273 -0.63 11.62 -11.41
C GLY A 273 -1.62 11.00 -10.42
N GLY A 274 -1.16 10.44 -9.31
CA GLY A 274 -1.98 9.76 -8.31
C GLY A 274 -1.13 8.98 -7.32
N TYR A 275 -1.73 8.01 -6.61
CA TYR A 275 -1.00 7.16 -5.67
C TYR A 275 -0.76 5.74 -6.20
N THR A 276 0.31 5.10 -5.73
CA THR A 276 0.64 3.67 -5.86
C THR A 276 0.84 3.07 -4.47
N GLY A 277 1.12 1.77 -4.38
CA GLY A 277 1.55 1.14 -3.13
C GLY A 277 2.82 1.80 -2.57
N ASP A 278 3.76 2.12 -3.45
CA ASP A 278 5.04 2.73 -3.11
C ASP A 278 4.85 4.14 -2.52
N VAL A 279 3.93 4.92 -3.11
CA VAL A 279 3.53 6.23 -2.56
C VAL A 279 2.91 6.10 -1.17
N LEU A 280 2.08 5.08 -0.93
CA LEU A 280 1.53 4.84 0.42
C LEU A 280 2.65 4.44 1.39
N GLY A 281 3.63 3.66 0.97
CA GLY A 281 4.82 3.34 1.76
C GLY A 281 5.64 4.58 2.10
N ALA A 282 5.90 5.44 1.13
CA ALA A 282 6.59 6.71 1.36
C ALA A 282 5.83 7.64 2.32
N ILE A 283 4.49 7.70 2.21
CA ILE A 283 3.65 8.46 3.14
C ILE A 283 3.80 7.92 4.56
N GLU A 284 3.71 6.60 4.71
CA GLU A 284 3.85 5.94 6.01
C GLU A 284 5.20 6.27 6.65
N GLN A 285 6.30 6.13 5.92
CA GLN A 285 7.65 6.37 6.42
C GLN A 285 7.88 7.85 6.78
N LEU A 286 7.42 8.80 5.94
CA LEU A 286 7.56 10.21 6.26
C LEU A 286 6.67 10.63 7.45
N ALA A 287 5.47 10.07 7.55
CA ALA A 287 4.59 10.30 8.69
C ALA A 287 5.21 9.75 9.99
N GLU A 288 5.77 8.52 9.96
CA GLU A 288 6.46 7.93 11.10
C GLU A 288 7.63 8.82 11.57
N MET A 289 8.50 9.24 10.66
CA MET A 289 9.62 10.15 10.98
C MET A 289 9.14 11.48 11.56
N ALA A 290 8.13 12.11 10.94
CA ALA A 290 7.59 13.38 11.40
C ALA A 290 7.00 13.27 12.82
N ILE A 291 6.32 12.16 13.13
CA ILE A 291 5.80 11.88 14.47
C ILE A 291 6.95 11.74 15.46
N LEU A 292 7.95 10.92 15.16
CA LEU A 292 9.07 10.67 16.07
C LEU A 292 9.87 11.94 16.35
N ILE A 293 10.20 12.73 15.32
CA ILE A 293 10.88 14.03 15.48
C ILE A 293 10.06 14.94 16.39
N ASN A 294 8.76 15.01 16.17
CA ASN A 294 7.87 15.88 16.94
C ASN A 294 7.78 15.46 18.41
N LEU A 295 7.70 14.17 18.69
CA LEU A 295 7.66 13.65 20.07
C LEU A 295 8.94 13.98 20.83
N VAL A 296 10.12 13.94 20.19
CA VAL A 296 11.39 14.37 20.81
C VAL A 296 11.37 15.84 21.22
N THR A 297 10.68 16.69 20.46
CA THR A 297 10.64 18.14 20.77
C THR A 297 9.63 18.52 21.86
N LEU A 298 8.71 17.61 22.21
CA LEU A 298 7.66 17.84 23.19
C LEU A 298 7.93 17.21 24.57
N ILE A 299 8.89 16.31 24.64
CA ILE A 299 9.28 15.57 25.84
C ILE A 299 10.68 15.99 26.27
#